data_b194194184f403093a248b45077476c9
#
_entry.id   b194194184f403093a248b45077476c9
#
_cell.length_a   1.000
_cell.length_b   1.000
_cell.length_c   1.000
_cell.angle_alpha   90.00
_cell.angle_beta   90.00
_cell.angle_gamma   90.00
#
_symmetry.space_group_name_H-M   'P 1'
#
loop_
_entity.id
_entity.type
_entity.pdbx_description
1 polymer ?
#
loop_
_entity_poly.entity_id
_entity_poly.type
_entity_poly.pdbx_seq_one_letter_code
_entity_poly.pdbx_strand_id
1 'polypeptide(L)'
;MDFSPLTTLHSISWILAPHSQLSCFSPSWQFVAHACASISTTIATAYDTLGESGLQHSLNEPDCVGVFTNADLLPVLAKIIGEVPSLRVVIYDGQPTESVLSKIKGSREGVVVHSLDALRELGRQQPLELAESRTPSSDDVACIMYTSGTTGPPKGVVLKHSNLVAAVGSVIFMVGHHLKPGDTLLAFLPLAHILEYAIELCFLFIGGCCGYGRVKTLTDQSVRNCQGDIKAFRPTIMAGVPAIWELIRKGIVAQVNNAGFIRKSIFNAAMAVKKANIPVLKNIVDWFVFAKIRQAIGGRLRLGLSGSAALSRETQEFLNLALATVVQGTDIIPVVTNLPSLGLELTNAA
;
A
#
# COMPACT_ATOMS: atom_id res chain seq x y z
N MET A 1 19.44 30.85 -4.31
CA MET A 1 18.35 30.44 -3.40
C MET A 1 19.02 29.87 -2.17
N ASP A 2 18.73 30.41 -1.02
CA ASP A 2 19.36 30.01 0.23
C ASP A 2 18.70 28.70 0.73
N PHE A 3 19.43 27.58 0.65
CA PHE A 3 18.99 26.28 1.14
C PHE A 3 19.32 26.05 2.62
N SER A 4 19.74 27.10 3.33
CA SER A 4 20.12 27.03 4.74
C SER A 4 19.01 26.47 5.68
N PRO A 5 17.70 26.59 5.38
CA PRO A 5 16.69 25.94 6.21
C PRO A 5 16.63 24.42 6.11
N LEU A 6 17.12 23.82 5.00
CA LEU A 6 17.05 22.38 4.79
C LEU A 6 18.22 21.61 5.40
N THR A 7 19.33 22.28 5.68
CA THR A 7 20.57 21.67 6.22
C THR A 7 20.57 21.51 7.74
N THR A 8 19.66 22.18 8.48
CA THR A 8 19.63 22.17 9.95
C THR A 8 18.61 21.19 10.55
N LEU A 9 17.91 20.43 9.73
CA LEU A 9 16.75 19.66 10.17
C LEU A 9 17.09 18.17 10.38
N HIS A 10 17.66 17.85 11.55
CA HIS A 10 17.94 16.48 11.99
C HIS A 10 16.67 15.66 12.36
N SER A 11 15.50 16.27 12.39
CA SER A 11 14.23 15.59 12.68
C SER A 11 13.08 16.20 11.87
N ILE A 12 13.06 15.96 10.56
CA ILE A 12 11.94 16.37 9.72
C ILE A 12 11.00 15.19 9.56
N SER A 13 9.79 15.31 10.05
CA SER A 13 8.71 14.42 9.70
C SER A 13 8.00 14.94 8.45
N TRP A 14 7.87 14.06 7.46
CA TRP A 14 7.10 14.32 6.25
C TRP A 14 5.83 13.51 6.30
N ILE A 15 4.70 14.12 6.01
CA ILE A 15 3.48 13.38 5.83
C ILE A 15 3.31 12.97 4.37
N LEU A 16 3.14 11.69 4.15
CA LEU A 16 2.70 11.15 2.89
C LEU A 16 1.19 10.94 3.00
N ALA A 17 0.44 11.99 2.63
CA ALA A 17 -1.02 11.98 2.69
C ALA A 17 -1.59 11.57 1.33
N PRO A 18 -2.09 10.35 1.20
CA PRO A 18 -2.88 9.94 0.07
C PRO A 18 -4.34 10.30 0.31
N HIS A 19 -5.00 10.96 -0.62
CA HIS A 19 -6.44 11.17 -0.58
C HIS A 19 -7.11 10.89 -1.91
N SER A 20 -8.35 10.51 -1.79
CA SER A 20 -9.16 9.88 -2.80
C SER A 20 -8.61 8.51 -3.20
N GLN A 21 -9.46 7.59 -3.51
CA GLN A 21 -9.19 6.24 -3.97
C GLN A 21 -8.27 6.15 -5.22
N LEU A 22 -7.59 7.27 -5.53
CA LEU A 22 -6.73 7.46 -6.69
C LEU A 22 -5.23 7.45 -6.38
N SER A 23 -4.79 7.73 -5.17
CA SER A 23 -3.39 8.07 -4.90
C SER A 23 -2.67 7.30 -3.81
N CYS A 24 -3.39 6.54 -2.97
CA CYS A 24 -2.75 5.59 -2.03
C CYS A 24 -1.87 4.53 -2.73
N PHE A 25 -1.97 4.43 -4.04
CA PHE A 25 -1.43 3.36 -4.88
C PHE A 25 -0.64 3.96 -6.03
N SER A 26 0.25 4.92 -5.77
CA SER A 26 1.02 5.51 -6.84
C SER A 26 2.50 5.20 -6.68
N PRO A 27 3.20 4.94 -7.79
CA PRO A 27 4.66 4.83 -7.79
C PRO A 27 5.34 6.05 -7.15
N SER A 28 4.72 7.23 -7.28
CA SER A 28 5.23 8.49 -6.74
C SER A 28 5.31 8.49 -5.22
N TRP A 29 4.33 7.86 -4.53
CA TRP A 29 4.36 7.71 -3.09
C TRP A 29 5.57 6.87 -2.64
N GLN A 30 5.75 5.71 -3.27
CA GLN A 30 6.87 4.80 -2.97
C GLN A 30 8.22 5.47 -3.29
N PHE A 31 8.27 6.22 -4.37
CA PHE A 31 9.44 7.01 -4.75
C PHE A 31 9.83 8.03 -3.67
N VAL A 32 8.86 8.80 -3.17
CA VAL A 32 9.10 9.80 -2.13
C VAL A 32 9.45 9.12 -0.80
N ALA A 33 8.79 8.01 -0.44
CA ALA A 33 9.11 7.24 0.76
C ALA A 33 10.57 6.74 0.74
N HIS A 34 11.02 6.17 -0.38
CA HIS A 34 12.42 5.74 -0.54
C HIS A 34 13.41 6.91 -0.54
N ALA A 35 13.05 8.04 -1.17
CA ALA A 35 13.88 9.23 -1.13
C ALA A 35 14.03 9.76 0.31
N CYS A 36 12.96 9.79 1.08
CA CYS A 36 13.02 10.16 2.51
C CYS A 36 13.87 9.15 3.30
N ALA A 37 13.64 7.85 3.10
CA ALA A 37 14.40 6.81 3.78
C ALA A 37 15.91 6.89 3.48
N SER A 38 16.30 7.20 2.23
CA SER A 38 17.72 7.28 1.83
C SER A 38 18.50 8.42 2.50
N ILE A 39 17.81 9.43 3.02
CA ILE A 39 18.42 10.59 3.69
C ILE A 39 18.01 10.68 5.17
N SER A 40 17.65 9.60 5.80
CA SER A 40 17.22 9.55 7.20
C SER A 40 16.11 10.55 7.54
N THR A 41 15.14 10.71 6.64
CA THR A 41 13.99 11.59 6.86
C THR A 41 12.78 10.74 7.23
N THR A 42 12.25 10.95 8.44
CA THR A 42 11.07 10.24 8.94
C THR A 42 9.84 10.58 8.11
N ILE A 43 9.09 9.59 7.70
CA ILE A 43 7.77 9.78 7.09
C ILE A 43 6.66 9.50 8.09
N ALA A 44 5.62 10.31 8.12
CA ALA A 44 4.37 10.01 8.80
C ALA A 44 3.29 9.71 7.74
N THR A 45 2.42 8.75 8.00
CA THR A 45 1.38 8.38 7.05
C THR A 45 0.03 8.90 7.51
N ALA A 46 -0.77 9.42 6.59
CA ALA A 46 -2.15 9.83 6.88
C ALA A 46 -3.11 9.08 5.98
N TYR A 47 -4.22 8.62 6.54
CA TYR A 47 -5.29 7.99 5.77
C TYR A 47 -6.24 9.04 5.20
N ASP A 48 -6.74 8.78 4.01
CA ASP A 48 -7.76 9.61 3.37
C ASP A 48 -9.09 9.64 4.15
N THR A 49 -9.36 8.61 4.93
CA THR A 49 -10.57 8.50 5.75
C THR A 49 -10.57 9.35 7.01
N LEU A 50 -9.42 9.97 7.36
CA LEU A 50 -9.31 10.77 8.59
C LEU A 50 -10.04 12.13 8.52
N GLY A 51 -10.37 12.60 7.30
CA GLY A 51 -10.96 13.93 7.11
C GLY A 51 -10.01 15.07 7.46
N GLU A 52 -10.56 16.30 7.52
CA GLU A 52 -9.77 17.53 7.77
C GLU A 52 -9.11 17.51 9.16
N SER A 53 -9.87 17.17 10.20
CA SER A 53 -9.36 17.16 11.59
C SER A 53 -8.31 16.07 11.84
N GLY A 54 -8.50 14.88 11.26
CA GLY A 54 -7.53 13.82 11.39
C GLY A 54 -6.23 14.10 10.61
N LEU A 55 -6.32 14.71 9.43
CA LEU A 55 -5.14 15.16 8.69
C LEU A 55 -4.38 16.24 9.46
N GLN A 56 -5.08 17.22 10.02
CA GLN A 56 -4.50 18.26 10.88
C GLN A 56 -3.77 17.65 12.09
N HIS A 57 -4.41 16.70 12.78
CA HIS A 57 -3.79 15.99 13.91
C HIS A 57 -2.52 15.27 13.48
N SER A 58 -2.57 14.48 12.38
CA SER A 58 -1.41 13.73 11.88
C SER A 58 -0.26 14.62 11.40
N LEU A 59 -0.53 15.87 11.02
CA LEU A 59 0.49 16.86 10.67
C LEU A 59 1.10 17.51 11.91
N ASN A 60 0.29 17.82 12.92
CA ASN A 60 0.72 18.56 14.11
C ASN A 60 1.40 17.66 15.14
N GLU A 61 0.94 16.42 15.35
CA GLU A 61 1.50 15.54 16.37
C GLU A 61 3.01 15.27 16.18
N PRO A 62 3.50 14.94 14.95
CA PRO A 62 4.92 14.74 14.70
C PRO A 62 5.63 16.01 14.21
N ASP A 63 5.05 17.20 14.36
CA ASP A 63 5.60 18.48 13.88
C ASP A 63 6.06 18.42 12.42
N CYS A 64 5.20 17.94 11.52
CA CYS A 64 5.54 17.76 10.12
C CYS A 64 5.96 19.05 9.43
N VAL A 65 7.14 19.07 8.83
CA VAL A 65 7.68 20.22 8.09
C VAL A 65 7.33 20.14 6.61
N GLY A 66 7.12 18.93 6.07
CA GLY A 66 6.76 18.71 4.68
C GLY A 66 5.54 17.82 4.52
N VAL A 67 4.81 18.03 3.43
CA VAL A 67 3.74 17.12 2.99
C VAL A 67 3.92 16.80 1.51
N PHE A 68 3.82 15.50 1.18
CA PHE A 68 3.63 15.04 -0.18
C PHE A 68 2.21 14.54 -0.37
N THR A 69 1.54 14.99 -1.41
CA THR A 69 0.15 14.63 -1.69
C THR A 69 -0.17 14.72 -3.18
N ASN A 70 -1.36 14.31 -3.57
CA ASN A 70 -1.84 14.50 -4.93
C ASN A 70 -2.57 15.84 -5.08
N ALA A 71 -2.65 16.29 -6.34
CA ALA A 71 -3.33 17.53 -6.69
C ALA A 71 -4.78 17.59 -6.17
N ASP A 72 -5.50 16.48 -6.19
CA ASP A 72 -6.90 16.37 -5.75
C ASP A 72 -7.08 16.67 -4.25
N LEU A 73 -6.02 16.58 -3.46
CA LEU A 73 -6.04 16.81 -2.02
C LEU A 73 -5.61 18.19 -1.57
N LEU A 74 -4.95 18.89 -2.44
CA LEU A 74 -4.54 20.26 -2.12
C LEU A 74 -5.69 21.15 -1.64
N PRO A 75 -6.96 21.00 -2.12
CA PRO A 75 -8.09 21.74 -1.56
C PRO A 75 -8.35 21.48 -0.08
N VAL A 76 -8.14 20.23 0.40
CA VAL A 76 -8.28 19.89 1.82
C VAL A 76 -7.14 20.49 2.62
N LEU A 77 -5.90 20.34 2.14
CA LEU A 77 -4.73 20.94 2.76
C LEU A 77 -4.87 22.47 2.87
N ALA A 78 -5.38 23.12 1.81
CA ALA A 78 -5.59 24.57 1.79
C ALA A 78 -6.58 25.09 2.84
N LYS A 79 -7.41 24.22 3.41
CA LYS A 79 -8.33 24.60 4.51
C LYS A 79 -7.65 24.57 5.88
N ILE A 80 -6.75 23.62 6.08
CA ILE A 80 -6.15 23.34 7.40
C ILE A 80 -4.74 23.90 7.57
N ILE A 81 -4.06 24.29 6.49
CA ILE A 81 -2.65 24.68 6.50
C ILE A 81 -2.36 25.86 7.47
N GLY A 82 -3.33 26.74 7.68
CA GLY A 82 -3.22 27.82 8.67
C GLY A 82 -3.09 27.34 10.11
N GLU A 83 -3.58 26.13 10.40
CA GLU A 83 -3.58 25.50 11.73
C GLU A 83 -2.43 24.49 11.90
N VAL A 84 -1.49 24.42 10.94
CA VAL A 84 -0.31 23.55 10.97
C VAL A 84 0.96 24.40 10.95
N PRO A 85 1.40 24.93 12.10
CA PRO A 85 2.47 25.92 12.17
C PRO A 85 3.85 25.39 11.77
N SER A 86 4.10 24.08 11.85
CA SER A 86 5.36 23.44 11.47
C SER A 86 5.54 23.31 9.96
N LEU A 87 4.46 23.25 9.17
CA LEU A 87 4.51 22.96 7.74
C LEU A 87 5.16 24.10 6.95
N ARG A 88 6.19 23.75 6.16
CA ARG A 88 6.99 24.66 5.32
C ARG A 88 7.01 24.28 3.86
N VAL A 89 6.91 22.97 3.55
CA VAL A 89 7.09 22.45 2.21
C VAL A 89 5.88 21.62 1.81
N VAL A 90 5.31 21.95 0.65
CA VAL A 90 4.23 21.17 0.03
C VAL A 90 4.72 20.65 -1.30
N ILE A 91 4.72 19.32 -1.47
CA ILE A 91 5.03 18.67 -2.73
C ILE A 91 3.77 17.97 -3.23
N TYR A 92 3.47 18.13 -4.50
CA TYR A 92 2.29 17.50 -5.09
C TYR A 92 2.62 16.77 -6.40
N ASP A 93 1.82 15.74 -6.68
CA ASP A 93 1.78 15.03 -7.97
C ASP A 93 0.43 15.27 -8.64
N GLY A 94 0.43 15.46 -9.96
CA GLY A 94 -0.77 15.75 -10.75
C GLY A 94 -0.92 17.23 -11.13
N GLN A 95 -2.15 17.62 -11.53
CA GLN A 95 -2.46 18.93 -12.11
C GLN A 95 -3.46 19.70 -11.22
N PRO A 96 -3.01 20.49 -10.25
CA PRO A 96 -3.89 21.32 -9.43
C PRO A 96 -4.35 22.58 -10.15
N THR A 97 -5.42 23.21 -9.66
CA THR A 97 -5.83 24.51 -10.10
C THR A 97 -4.93 25.59 -9.50
N GLU A 98 -4.65 26.66 -10.26
CA GLU A 98 -3.80 27.77 -9.81
C GLU A 98 -4.37 28.47 -8.58
N SER A 99 -5.70 28.53 -8.45
CA SER A 99 -6.37 29.13 -7.29
C SER A 99 -6.04 28.41 -5.98
N VAL A 100 -5.94 27.06 -6.01
CA VAL A 100 -5.56 26.27 -4.83
C VAL A 100 -4.09 26.46 -4.50
N LEU A 101 -3.21 26.47 -5.50
CA LEU A 101 -1.78 26.75 -5.29
C LEU A 101 -1.54 28.12 -4.68
N SER A 102 -2.21 29.15 -5.21
CA SER A 102 -2.12 30.52 -4.68
C SER A 102 -2.60 30.61 -3.24
N LYS A 103 -3.70 29.90 -2.89
CA LYS A 103 -4.20 29.86 -1.51
C LYS A 103 -3.21 29.20 -0.56
N ILE A 104 -2.55 28.10 -0.95
CA ILE A 104 -1.54 27.43 -0.13
C ILE A 104 -0.30 28.32 0.03
N LYS A 105 0.24 28.87 -1.06
CA LYS A 105 1.39 29.78 -1.02
C LYS A 105 1.12 31.05 -0.18
N GLY A 106 -0.09 31.58 -0.26
CA GLY A 106 -0.52 32.76 0.51
C GLY A 106 -0.96 32.48 1.94
N SER A 107 -0.99 31.22 2.39
CA SER A 107 -1.46 30.86 3.74
C SER A 107 -0.55 31.39 4.85
N ARG A 108 0.76 31.41 4.58
CA ARG A 108 1.80 31.89 5.50
C ARG A 108 3.10 32.15 4.75
N GLU A 109 3.85 33.16 5.24
CA GLU A 109 5.20 33.42 4.73
C GLU A 109 6.13 32.22 4.94
N GLY A 110 6.95 31.92 3.94
CA GLY A 110 7.92 30.82 3.97
C GLY A 110 7.38 29.45 3.58
N VAL A 111 6.09 29.33 3.22
CA VAL A 111 5.56 28.07 2.64
C VAL A 111 5.96 27.95 1.16
N VAL A 112 6.68 26.87 0.85
CA VAL A 112 7.17 26.57 -0.50
C VAL A 112 6.32 25.45 -1.10
N VAL A 113 5.93 25.59 -2.35
CA VAL A 113 5.08 24.60 -3.06
C VAL A 113 5.73 24.18 -4.36
N HIS A 114 6.00 22.90 -4.52
CA HIS A 114 6.61 22.32 -5.73
C HIS A 114 5.76 21.16 -6.27
N SER A 115 5.74 21.01 -7.60
CA SER A 115 5.36 19.74 -8.19
C SER A 115 6.48 18.70 -7.96
N LEU A 116 6.14 17.42 -8.00
CA LEU A 116 7.13 16.35 -7.90
C LEU A 116 8.19 16.44 -9.01
N ASP A 117 7.79 16.85 -10.22
CA ASP A 117 8.73 17.02 -11.34
C ASP A 117 9.67 18.20 -11.12
N ALA A 118 9.16 19.32 -10.58
CA ALA A 118 10.01 20.46 -10.20
C ALA A 118 11.02 20.06 -9.11
N LEU A 119 10.60 19.26 -8.13
CA LEU A 119 11.50 18.75 -7.10
C LEU A 119 12.60 17.85 -7.69
N ARG A 120 12.24 16.97 -8.64
CA ARG A 120 13.21 16.12 -9.36
C ARG A 120 14.24 16.94 -10.11
N GLU A 121 13.80 18.01 -10.77
CA GLU A 121 14.71 18.91 -11.49
C GLU A 121 15.66 19.66 -10.56
N LEU A 122 15.14 20.16 -9.43
CA LEU A 122 15.98 20.75 -8.38
C LEU A 122 17.03 19.77 -7.86
N GLY A 123 16.64 18.49 -7.66
CA GLY A 123 17.55 17.44 -7.19
C GLY A 123 18.66 17.12 -8.18
N ARG A 124 18.40 17.15 -9.50
CA ARG A 124 19.43 16.91 -10.53
C ARG A 124 20.55 17.98 -10.52
N GLN A 125 20.26 19.14 -9.97
CA GLN A 125 21.21 20.26 -9.91
C GLN A 125 22.03 20.24 -8.61
N GLN A 126 21.76 19.30 -7.69
CA GLN A 126 22.46 19.19 -6.42
C GLN A 126 23.56 18.10 -6.48
N PRO A 127 24.68 18.29 -5.75
CA PRO A 127 25.70 17.27 -5.64
C PRO A 127 25.21 16.06 -4.85
N LEU A 128 25.62 14.86 -5.26
CA LEU A 128 25.19 13.60 -4.66
C LEU A 128 25.66 13.46 -3.20
N GLU A 129 26.81 14.02 -2.88
CA GLU A 129 27.42 14.02 -1.55
C GLU A 129 26.50 14.60 -0.48
N LEU A 130 25.59 15.49 -0.87
CA LEU A 130 24.60 16.06 0.04
C LEU A 130 23.62 14.98 0.55
N ALA A 131 23.22 14.04 -0.29
CA ALA A 131 22.38 12.91 0.11
C ALA A 131 23.20 11.86 0.88
N GLU A 132 24.43 11.55 0.45
CA GLU A 132 25.30 10.57 1.09
C GLU A 132 25.66 10.95 2.53
N SER A 133 25.81 12.26 2.81
CA SER A 133 26.09 12.76 4.17
C SER A 133 24.97 12.49 5.17
N ARG A 134 23.79 12.07 4.70
CA ARG A 134 22.56 11.81 5.50
C ARG A 134 22.14 10.35 5.49
N THR A 135 23.05 9.43 5.23
CA THR A 135 22.77 7.99 5.25
C THR A 135 22.13 7.56 6.57
N PRO A 136 20.98 6.85 6.54
CA PRO A 136 20.28 6.44 7.75
C PRO A 136 21.05 5.41 8.55
N SER A 137 20.88 5.44 9.87
CA SER A 137 21.26 4.36 10.77
C SER A 137 20.09 3.40 11.01
N SER A 138 20.39 2.20 11.50
CA SER A 138 19.37 1.20 11.86
C SER A 138 18.41 1.68 12.95
N ASP A 139 18.87 2.57 13.82
CA ASP A 139 18.12 3.09 14.96
C ASP A 139 17.32 4.35 14.65
N ASP A 140 17.55 4.97 13.48
CA ASP A 140 16.77 6.12 13.06
C ASP A 140 15.30 5.75 12.82
N VAL A 141 14.41 6.69 13.12
CA VAL A 141 12.99 6.52 12.87
C VAL A 141 12.72 6.58 11.36
N ALA A 142 12.28 5.47 10.80
CA ALA A 142 11.94 5.38 9.37
C ALA A 142 10.56 5.94 9.08
N CYS A 143 9.56 5.54 9.88
CA CYS A 143 8.20 6.01 9.67
C CYS A 143 7.36 6.00 10.95
N ILE A 144 6.29 6.83 10.93
CA ILE A 144 5.23 6.86 11.91
C ILE A 144 3.94 6.48 11.18
N MET A 145 3.34 5.34 11.55
CA MET A 145 2.12 4.85 10.93
C MET A 145 0.93 5.01 11.88
N TYR A 146 -0.05 5.79 11.45
CA TYR A 146 -1.24 6.02 12.25
C TYR A 146 -2.21 4.84 12.17
N THR A 147 -2.75 4.48 13.33
CA THR A 147 -3.82 3.48 13.45
C THR A 147 -5.11 4.18 13.85
N SER A 148 -6.24 3.77 13.26
CA SER A 148 -7.56 4.18 13.74
C SER A 148 -7.79 3.55 15.11
N GLY A 149 -7.57 4.31 16.18
CA GLY A 149 -7.88 3.86 17.54
C GLY A 149 -9.38 3.53 17.66
N THR A 150 -9.73 2.50 18.42
CA THR A 150 -11.11 2.15 18.72
C THR A 150 -11.82 3.22 19.57
N THR A 151 -11.05 4.07 20.25
CA THR A 151 -11.53 5.15 21.11
C THR A 151 -10.52 6.30 21.08
N GLY A 152 -10.91 7.45 20.50
CA GLY A 152 -10.08 8.67 20.52
C GLY A 152 -9.36 8.97 19.19
N PRO A 153 -8.44 9.95 19.20
CA PRO A 153 -7.68 10.34 18.02
C PRO A 153 -6.79 9.19 17.51
N PRO A 154 -6.38 9.21 16.24
CA PRO A 154 -5.43 8.25 15.69
C PRO A 154 -4.14 8.24 16.50
N LYS A 155 -3.53 7.05 16.68
CA LYS A 155 -2.25 6.88 17.39
C LYS A 155 -1.14 6.56 16.39
N GLY A 156 -0.02 7.27 16.48
CA GLY A 156 1.16 7.04 15.66
C GLY A 156 2.03 5.90 16.23
N VAL A 157 2.29 4.88 15.42
CA VAL A 157 3.23 3.80 15.73
C VAL A 157 4.58 4.15 15.11
N VAL A 158 5.60 4.32 15.96
CA VAL A 158 6.96 4.66 15.53
C VAL A 158 7.70 3.40 15.10
N LEU A 159 8.22 3.40 13.88
CA LEU A 159 9.00 2.30 13.31
C LEU A 159 10.40 2.77 12.91
N LYS A 160 11.43 2.07 13.39
CA LYS A 160 12.82 2.30 13.01
C LYS A 160 13.14 1.60 11.68
N HIS A 161 14.26 2.01 11.03
CA HIS A 161 14.76 1.31 9.85
C HIS A 161 15.01 -0.18 10.12
N SER A 162 15.56 -0.53 11.30
CA SER A 162 15.73 -1.92 11.72
C SER A 162 14.43 -2.71 11.78
N ASN A 163 13.31 -2.09 12.19
CA ASN A 163 12.01 -2.77 12.22
C ASN A 163 11.53 -3.13 10.79
N LEU A 164 11.68 -2.21 9.84
CA LEU A 164 11.29 -2.45 8.45
C LEU A 164 12.15 -3.55 7.81
N VAL A 165 13.47 -3.51 8.03
CA VAL A 165 14.40 -4.55 7.52
C VAL A 165 14.06 -5.90 8.13
N ALA A 166 13.79 -5.97 9.44
CA ALA A 166 13.40 -7.22 10.11
C ALA A 166 12.05 -7.74 9.58
N ALA A 167 11.08 -6.85 9.32
CA ALA A 167 9.79 -7.24 8.73
C ALA A 167 9.96 -7.83 7.33
N VAL A 168 10.76 -7.18 6.46
CA VAL A 168 11.08 -7.70 5.13
C VAL A 168 11.77 -9.07 5.24
N GLY A 169 12.79 -9.20 6.10
CA GLY A 169 13.50 -10.45 6.34
C GLY A 169 12.56 -11.56 6.82
N SER A 170 11.63 -11.26 7.72
CA SER A 170 10.64 -12.22 8.23
C SER A 170 9.67 -12.69 7.14
N VAL A 171 9.17 -11.77 6.31
CA VAL A 171 8.30 -12.13 5.18
C VAL A 171 9.05 -13.01 4.18
N ILE A 172 10.30 -12.66 3.85
CA ILE A 172 11.15 -13.47 2.94
C ILE A 172 11.42 -14.84 3.55
N PHE A 173 11.70 -14.94 4.84
CA PHE A 173 11.89 -16.22 5.53
C PHE A 173 10.63 -17.10 5.45
N MET A 174 9.46 -16.53 5.67
CA MET A 174 8.18 -17.26 5.70
C MET A 174 7.69 -17.67 4.31
N VAL A 175 7.73 -16.77 3.35
CA VAL A 175 7.11 -17.00 2.02
C VAL A 175 8.11 -16.97 0.87
N GLY A 176 9.39 -16.71 1.12
CA GLY A 176 10.41 -16.58 0.07
C GLY A 176 10.55 -17.82 -0.81
N HIS A 177 10.33 -19.02 -0.26
CA HIS A 177 10.32 -20.26 -1.05
C HIS A 177 9.17 -20.35 -2.06
N HIS A 178 8.14 -19.52 -1.92
CA HIS A 178 7.08 -19.35 -2.90
C HIS A 178 7.37 -18.25 -3.93
N LEU A 179 8.34 -17.38 -3.67
CA LEU A 179 8.68 -16.26 -4.55
C LEU A 179 9.62 -16.73 -5.67
N LYS A 180 9.47 -16.15 -6.85
CA LYS A 180 10.28 -16.51 -8.03
C LYS A 180 10.75 -15.24 -8.74
N PRO A 181 11.93 -15.28 -9.38
CA PRO A 181 12.34 -14.20 -10.28
C PRO A 181 11.26 -13.94 -11.34
N GLY A 182 10.93 -12.68 -11.56
CA GLY A 182 9.89 -12.28 -12.50
C GLY A 182 8.45 -12.33 -11.95
N ASP A 183 8.28 -12.55 -10.64
CA ASP A 183 6.99 -12.39 -9.99
C ASP A 183 6.51 -10.94 -10.06
N THR A 184 5.20 -10.81 -10.16
CA THR A 184 4.52 -9.53 -10.26
C THR A 184 3.47 -9.40 -9.17
N LEU A 185 3.51 -8.31 -8.43
CA LEU A 185 2.53 -7.93 -7.39
C LEU A 185 1.58 -6.89 -7.94
N LEU A 186 0.29 -7.09 -7.81
CA LEU A 186 -0.68 -6.02 -7.98
C LEU A 186 -0.86 -5.32 -6.62
N ALA A 187 -0.28 -4.14 -6.51
CA ALA A 187 -0.36 -3.25 -5.36
C ALA A 187 -1.64 -2.41 -5.44
N PHE A 188 -2.56 -2.60 -4.51
CA PHE A 188 -3.85 -1.90 -4.48
C PHE A 188 -4.37 -1.65 -3.05
N LEU A 189 -3.61 -2.04 -2.02
CA LEU A 189 -3.90 -1.68 -0.64
C LEU A 189 -3.21 -0.36 -0.26
N PRO A 190 -3.71 0.39 0.73
CA PRO A 190 -3.09 1.65 1.11
C PRO A 190 -1.66 1.49 1.62
N LEU A 191 -0.71 2.20 1.01
CA LEU A 191 0.70 2.27 1.47
C LEU A 191 0.85 2.94 2.85
N ALA A 192 -0.17 3.69 3.28
CA ALA A 192 -0.26 4.17 4.65
C ALA A 192 -0.43 3.03 5.67
N HIS A 193 -0.72 1.81 5.22
CA HIS A 193 -0.82 0.62 6.06
C HIS A 193 0.43 -0.24 5.97
N ILE A 194 0.99 -0.64 7.12
CA ILE A 194 2.25 -1.39 7.20
C ILE A 194 2.26 -2.68 6.36
N LEU A 195 1.11 -3.36 6.21
CA LEU A 195 1.02 -4.59 5.44
C LEU A 195 1.43 -4.38 3.98
N GLU A 196 0.83 -3.39 3.31
CA GLU A 196 1.15 -3.11 1.90
C GLU A 196 2.57 -2.58 1.77
N TYR A 197 2.96 -1.66 2.64
CA TYR A 197 4.30 -1.09 2.62
C TYR A 197 5.38 -2.17 2.77
N ALA A 198 5.23 -3.08 3.74
CA ALA A 198 6.18 -4.17 3.94
C ALA A 198 6.22 -5.15 2.76
N ILE A 199 5.07 -5.48 2.15
CA ILE A 199 5.00 -6.37 1.00
C ILE A 199 5.65 -5.74 -0.23
N GLU A 200 5.40 -4.45 -0.51
CA GLU A 200 6.06 -3.77 -1.61
C GLU A 200 7.58 -3.68 -1.40
N LEU A 201 8.04 -3.40 -0.17
CA LEU A 201 9.47 -3.45 0.17
C LEU A 201 10.07 -4.84 -0.08
N CYS A 202 9.35 -5.92 0.24
CA CYS A 202 9.79 -7.29 -0.07
C CYS A 202 9.94 -7.50 -1.58
N PHE A 203 8.97 -7.03 -2.38
CA PHE A 203 9.03 -7.16 -3.83
C PHE A 203 10.18 -6.37 -4.45
N LEU A 204 10.44 -5.17 -3.96
CA LEU A 204 11.61 -4.39 -4.38
C LEU A 204 12.91 -5.10 -3.99
N PHE A 205 12.99 -5.65 -2.79
CA PHE A 205 14.17 -6.38 -2.31
C PHE A 205 14.51 -7.61 -3.18
N ILE A 206 13.50 -8.37 -3.64
CA ILE A 206 13.72 -9.55 -4.49
C ILE A 206 13.85 -9.21 -5.98
N GLY A 207 13.77 -7.94 -6.36
CA GLY A 207 13.76 -7.53 -7.77
C GLY A 207 12.47 -7.88 -8.51
N GLY A 208 11.35 -7.96 -7.81
CA GLY A 208 10.02 -8.17 -8.37
C GLY A 208 9.46 -6.91 -9.04
N CYS A 209 8.32 -7.06 -9.72
CA CYS A 209 7.65 -5.96 -10.39
C CYS A 209 6.31 -5.66 -9.70
N CYS A 210 6.12 -4.40 -9.26
CA CYS A 210 4.84 -3.93 -8.72
C CYS A 210 4.05 -3.19 -9.79
N GLY A 211 2.78 -3.60 -10.01
CA GLY A 211 1.81 -2.86 -10.80
C GLY A 211 0.79 -2.22 -9.86
N TYR A 212 0.50 -0.95 -10.08
CA TYR A 212 -0.40 -0.19 -9.22
C TYR A 212 -1.82 -0.19 -9.75
N GLY A 213 -2.76 -0.61 -8.92
CA GLY A 213 -4.18 -0.68 -9.19
C GLY A 213 -5.02 -0.04 -8.09
N ARG A 214 -6.33 -0.21 -8.15
CA ARG A 214 -7.27 0.34 -7.17
C ARG A 214 -8.35 -0.66 -6.84
N VAL A 215 -8.87 -0.63 -5.61
CA VAL A 215 -10.02 -1.48 -5.23
C VAL A 215 -11.21 -1.25 -6.15
N LYS A 216 -11.46 0.01 -6.57
CA LYS A 216 -12.58 0.37 -7.46
C LYS A 216 -12.40 -0.05 -8.92
N THR A 217 -11.18 -0.31 -9.35
CA THR A 217 -10.89 -0.72 -10.75
C THR A 217 -10.41 -2.17 -10.84
N LEU A 218 -10.42 -2.88 -9.72
CA LEU A 218 -9.80 -4.19 -9.56
C LEU A 218 -10.35 -5.26 -10.50
N THR A 219 -11.67 -5.24 -10.76
CA THR A 219 -12.36 -6.26 -11.57
C THR A 219 -13.13 -5.65 -12.74
N ASP A 220 -13.37 -6.46 -13.79
CA ASP A 220 -14.16 -6.04 -14.96
C ASP A 220 -15.57 -5.53 -14.62
N GLN A 221 -16.13 -5.95 -13.49
CA GLN A 221 -17.45 -5.51 -13.02
C GLN A 221 -17.44 -4.08 -12.48
N SER A 222 -16.28 -3.61 -12.08
CA SER A 222 -16.08 -2.28 -11.45
C SER A 222 -15.74 -1.19 -12.46
N VAL A 223 -15.42 -1.54 -13.69
CA VAL A 223 -14.95 -0.62 -14.73
C VAL A 223 -15.87 -0.65 -15.97
N ARG A 224 -15.78 0.40 -16.80
CA ARG A 224 -16.52 0.49 -18.05
C ARG A 224 -15.55 0.73 -19.21
N ASN A 225 -15.78 0.04 -20.33
CA ASN A 225 -14.99 0.17 -21.56
C ASN A 225 -13.50 -0.18 -21.43
N CYS A 226 -13.10 -0.87 -20.37
CA CYS A 226 -11.73 -1.37 -20.17
C CYS A 226 -11.75 -2.66 -19.34
N GLN A 227 -10.60 -3.31 -19.23
CA GLN A 227 -10.42 -4.46 -18.33
C GLN A 227 -10.14 -3.98 -16.92
N GLY A 228 -10.56 -4.76 -15.91
CA GLY A 228 -10.16 -4.55 -14.53
C GLY A 228 -8.65 -4.79 -14.32
N ASP A 229 -8.08 -4.16 -13.30
CA ASP A 229 -6.64 -4.16 -13.03
C ASP A 229 -6.05 -5.57 -12.93
N ILE A 230 -6.72 -6.51 -12.27
CA ILE A 230 -6.26 -7.90 -12.15
C ILE A 230 -6.08 -8.54 -13.52
N LYS A 231 -7.05 -8.33 -14.42
CA LYS A 231 -7.04 -8.95 -15.74
C LYS A 231 -6.07 -8.26 -16.68
N ALA A 232 -5.94 -6.94 -16.59
CA ALA A 232 -5.03 -6.14 -17.39
C ALA A 232 -3.57 -6.38 -17.01
N PHE A 233 -3.24 -6.35 -15.74
CA PHE A 233 -1.87 -6.51 -15.24
C PHE A 233 -1.44 -7.98 -15.15
N ARG A 234 -2.39 -8.90 -14.87
CA ARG A 234 -2.15 -10.34 -14.75
C ARG A 234 -1.08 -10.68 -13.68
N PRO A 235 -1.31 -10.31 -12.42
CA PRO A 235 -0.34 -10.54 -11.35
C PRO A 235 -0.10 -12.03 -11.12
N THR A 236 1.10 -12.36 -10.63
CA THR A 236 1.42 -13.71 -10.13
C THR A 236 1.13 -13.84 -8.64
N ILE A 237 1.20 -12.73 -7.92
CA ILE A 237 0.96 -12.64 -6.48
C ILE A 237 0.04 -11.45 -6.20
N MET A 238 -0.86 -11.62 -5.25
CA MET A 238 -1.71 -10.55 -4.72
C MET A 238 -1.73 -10.61 -3.20
N ALA A 239 -1.64 -9.43 -2.58
CA ALA A 239 -1.96 -9.28 -1.17
C ALA A 239 -3.35 -8.67 -1.02
N GLY A 240 -4.10 -9.07 -0.01
CA GLY A 240 -5.44 -8.53 0.20
C GLY A 240 -5.93 -8.74 1.63
N VAL A 241 -6.88 -7.90 2.02
CA VAL A 241 -7.66 -8.12 3.25
C VAL A 241 -8.81 -9.09 2.97
N PRO A 242 -9.40 -9.75 3.98
CA PRO A 242 -10.48 -10.73 3.79
C PRO A 242 -11.63 -10.24 2.91
N ALA A 243 -12.01 -8.98 3.03
CA ALA A 243 -13.08 -8.39 2.22
C ALA A 243 -12.83 -8.45 0.71
N ILE A 244 -11.56 -8.34 0.28
CA ILE A 244 -11.17 -8.44 -1.14
C ILE A 244 -11.28 -9.89 -1.61
N TRP A 245 -10.82 -10.84 -0.82
CA TRP A 245 -10.92 -12.26 -1.14
C TRP A 245 -12.37 -12.73 -1.22
N GLU A 246 -13.23 -12.24 -0.31
CA GLU A 246 -14.68 -12.44 -0.37
C GLU A 246 -15.31 -11.83 -1.63
N LEU A 247 -14.88 -10.64 -2.03
CA LEU A 247 -15.34 -9.99 -3.28
C LEU A 247 -14.99 -10.84 -4.50
N ILE A 248 -13.77 -11.35 -4.58
CA ILE A 248 -13.31 -12.22 -5.67
C ILE A 248 -14.14 -13.52 -5.68
N ARG A 249 -14.31 -14.17 -4.52
CA ARG A 249 -15.15 -15.37 -4.38
C ARG A 249 -16.57 -15.11 -4.87
N LYS A 250 -17.22 -14.05 -4.38
CA LYS A 250 -18.57 -13.68 -4.79
C LYS A 250 -18.68 -13.43 -6.30
N GLY A 251 -17.67 -12.79 -6.89
CA GLY A 251 -17.59 -12.58 -8.34
C GLY A 251 -17.54 -13.90 -9.12
N ILE A 252 -16.70 -14.85 -8.70
CA ILE A 252 -16.60 -16.18 -9.32
C ILE A 252 -17.93 -16.93 -9.20
N VAL A 253 -18.53 -16.98 -8.00
CA VAL A 253 -19.79 -17.66 -7.74
C VAL A 253 -20.94 -17.04 -8.56
N ALA A 254 -20.98 -15.72 -8.67
CA ALA A 254 -21.99 -15.03 -9.49
C ALA A 254 -21.85 -15.40 -10.98
N GLN A 255 -20.62 -15.42 -11.51
CA GLN A 255 -20.38 -15.87 -12.91
C GLN A 255 -20.82 -17.31 -13.14
N VAL A 256 -20.52 -18.21 -12.20
CA VAL A 256 -20.94 -19.64 -12.28
C VAL A 256 -22.46 -19.74 -12.25
N ASN A 257 -23.15 -19.00 -11.35
CA ASN A 257 -24.60 -19.03 -11.24
C ASN A 257 -25.28 -18.49 -12.52
N ASN A 258 -24.71 -17.45 -13.13
CA ASN A 258 -25.25 -16.84 -14.36
C ASN A 258 -24.93 -17.66 -15.63
N ALA A 259 -24.04 -18.65 -15.55
CA ALA A 259 -23.65 -19.47 -16.69
C ALA A 259 -24.64 -20.58 -17.08
N GLY A 260 -25.75 -20.71 -16.33
CA GLY A 260 -26.80 -21.71 -16.54
C GLY A 260 -26.61 -23.00 -15.76
N PHE A 261 -27.70 -23.77 -15.64
CA PHE A 261 -27.77 -24.95 -14.76
C PHE A 261 -26.69 -25.99 -15.03
N ILE A 262 -26.43 -26.31 -16.30
CA ILE A 262 -25.44 -27.34 -16.69
C ILE A 262 -24.04 -26.94 -16.23
N ARG A 263 -23.61 -25.70 -16.51
CA ARG A 263 -22.27 -25.22 -16.14
C ARG A 263 -22.09 -25.14 -14.63
N LYS A 264 -23.15 -24.73 -13.91
CA LYS A 264 -23.18 -24.73 -12.45
C LYS A 264 -23.01 -26.14 -11.88
N SER A 265 -23.73 -27.13 -12.43
CA SER A 265 -23.62 -28.52 -12.00
C SER A 265 -22.22 -29.10 -12.26
N ILE A 266 -21.63 -28.82 -13.43
CA ILE A 266 -20.23 -29.20 -13.75
C ILE A 266 -19.25 -28.56 -12.76
N PHE A 267 -19.41 -27.27 -12.45
CA PHE A 267 -18.55 -26.58 -11.48
C PHE A 267 -18.65 -27.21 -10.08
N ASN A 268 -19.86 -27.48 -9.60
CA ASN A 268 -20.06 -28.11 -8.30
C ASN A 268 -19.45 -29.52 -8.23
N ALA A 269 -19.62 -30.31 -9.28
CA ALA A 269 -18.99 -31.63 -9.38
C ALA A 269 -17.45 -31.51 -9.39
N ALA A 270 -16.90 -30.53 -10.14
CA ALA A 270 -15.47 -30.27 -10.17
C ALA A 270 -14.91 -29.86 -8.80
N MET A 271 -15.63 -29.03 -8.05
CA MET A 271 -15.29 -28.66 -6.68
C MET A 271 -15.26 -29.88 -5.75
N ALA A 272 -16.25 -30.77 -5.85
CA ALA A 272 -16.32 -32.00 -5.07
C ALA A 272 -15.13 -32.94 -5.40
N VAL A 273 -14.78 -33.10 -6.65
CA VAL A 273 -13.62 -33.91 -7.11
C VAL A 273 -12.31 -33.36 -6.54
N LYS A 274 -12.12 -32.03 -6.60
CA LYS A 274 -10.91 -31.40 -6.02
C LYS A 274 -10.88 -31.54 -4.50
N LYS A 275 -12.01 -31.39 -3.81
CA LYS A 275 -12.11 -31.55 -2.36
C LYS A 275 -11.81 -32.99 -1.93
N ALA A 276 -12.28 -33.97 -2.70
CA ALA A 276 -11.98 -35.39 -2.49
C ALA A 276 -10.53 -35.77 -2.88
N ASN A 277 -9.78 -34.87 -3.51
CA ASN A 277 -8.39 -35.04 -3.95
C ASN A 277 -8.15 -36.27 -4.81
N ILE A 278 -9.09 -36.62 -5.72
CA ILE A 278 -8.99 -37.76 -6.60
C ILE A 278 -7.90 -37.50 -7.66
N PRO A 279 -6.76 -38.26 -7.68
CA PRO A 279 -5.53 -37.79 -8.35
C PRO A 279 -5.67 -37.48 -9.85
N VAL A 280 -6.24 -38.35 -10.65
CA VAL A 280 -6.37 -38.15 -12.11
C VAL A 280 -7.47 -37.15 -12.41
N LEU A 281 -8.62 -37.27 -11.77
CA LEU A 281 -9.79 -36.42 -12.02
C LEU A 281 -9.54 -34.96 -11.62
N LYS A 282 -8.76 -34.69 -10.55
CA LYS A 282 -8.43 -33.33 -10.18
C LYS A 282 -7.68 -32.56 -11.27
N ASN A 283 -6.79 -33.22 -11.99
CA ASN A 283 -6.04 -32.59 -13.08
C ASN A 283 -6.95 -32.32 -14.29
N ILE A 284 -7.88 -33.20 -14.57
CA ILE A 284 -8.86 -33.05 -15.67
C ILE A 284 -9.79 -31.87 -15.37
N VAL A 285 -10.39 -31.83 -14.19
CA VAL A 285 -11.28 -30.71 -13.81
C VAL A 285 -10.51 -29.39 -13.70
N ASP A 286 -9.26 -29.44 -13.29
CA ASP A 286 -8.40 -28.27 -13.21
C ASP A 286 -8.16 -27.64 -14.59
N TRP A 287 -7.92 -28.47 -15.59
CA TRP A 287 -7.70 -28.02 -16.96
C TRP A 287 -8.99 -27.54 -17.65
N PHE A 288 -10.12 -28.27 -17.52
CA PHE A 288 -11.35 -27.97 -18.25
C PHE A 288 -12.22 -26.91 -17.56
N VAL A 289 -12.25 -26.86 -16.23
CA VAL A 289 -13.15 -26.00 -15.44
C VAL A 289 -12.38 -24.83 -14.82
N PHE A 290 -11.37 -25.12 -14.00
CA PHE A 290 -10.71 -24.08 -13.21
C PHE A 290 -9.72 -23.24 -14.01
N ALA A 291 -9.15 -23.75 -15.11
CA ALA A 291 -8.33 -22.95 -16.00
C ALA A 291 -9.10 -21.75 -16.58
N LYS A 292 -10.39 -21.92 -16.92
CA LYS A 292 -11.25 -20.83 -17.40
C LYS A 292 -11.51 -19.78 -16.31
N ILE A 293 -11.69 -20.23 -15.06
CA ILE A 293 -11.88 -19.33 -13.91
C ILE A 293 -10.60 -18.52 -13.66
N ARG A 294 -9.45 -19.18 -13.67
CA ARG A 294 -8.16 -18.49 -13.53
C ARG A 294 -7.92 -17.48 -14.66
N GLN A 295 -8.25 -17.84 -15.90
CA GLN A 295 -8.11 -16.94 -17.04
C GLN A 295 -9.00 -15.68 -16.92
N ALA A 296 -10.19 -15.80 -16.31
CA ALA A 296 -11.07 -14.66 -16.08
C ALA A 296 -10.46 -13.58 -15.16
N ILE A 297 -9.47 -13.97 -14.36
CA ILE A 297 -8.69 -13.07 -13.48
C ILE A 297 -7.22 -12.97 -13.92
N GLY A 298 -6.95 -13.07 -15.23
CA GLY A 298 -5.61 -12.86 -15.80
C GLY A 298 -4.76 -14.12 -15.98
N GLY A 299 -5.11 -15.25 -15.34
CA GLY A 299 -4.52 -16.57 -15.60
C GLY A 299 -3.14 -16.84 -14.98
N ARG A 300 -2.51 -15.87 -14.34
CA ARG A 300 -1.15 -16.02 -13.79
C ARG A 300 -1.09 -16.07 -12.27
N LEU A 301 -2.19 -15.73 -11.57
CA LEU A 301 -2.23 -15.71 -10.12
C LEU A 301 -1.98 -17.11 -9.55
N ARG A 302 -0.95 -17.25 -8.71
CA ARG A 302 -0.53 -18.50 -8.08
C ARG A 302 -0.47 -18.44 -6.56
N LEU A 303 -0.33 -17.24 -6.00
CA LEU A 303 -0.25 -17.04 -4.57
C LEU A 303 -1.09 -15.81 -4.16
N GLY A 304 -1.95 -16.00 -3.18
CA GLY A 304 -2.64 -14.94 -2.47
C GLY A 304 -2.12 -14.84 -1.04
N LEU A 305 -1.92 -13.63 -0.56
CA LEU A 305 -1.61 -13.34 0.84
C LEU A 305 -2.81 -12.64 1.46
N SER A 306 -3.37 -13.19 2.53
CA SER A 306 -4.46 -12.56 3.28
C SER A 306 -3.93 -12.08 4.62
N GLY A 307 -4.11 -10.79 4.93
CA GLY A 307 -3.63 -10.20 6.18
C GLY A 307 -4.65 -9.26 6.81
N SER A 308 -4.28 -8.67 7.94
CA SER A 308 -5.06 -7.73 8.76
C SER A 308 -6.22 -8.33 9.55
N ALA A 309 -6.82 -9.43 9.10
CA ALA A 309 -7.89 -10.15 9.80
C ALA A 309 -7.96 -11.59 9.31
N ALA A 310 -8.64 -12.45 10.07
CA ALA A 310 -8.86 -13.84 9.68
C ALA A 310 -9.80 -13.94 8.48
N LEU A 311 -9.40 -14.68 7.45
CA LEU A 311 -10.25 -15.07 6.33
C LEU A 311 -11.10 -16.28 6.74
N SER A 312 -12.38 -16.31 6.35
CA SER A 312 -13.21 -17.47 6.67
C SER A 312 -12.65 -18.74 6.02
N ARG A 313 -12.72 -19.86 6.77
CA ARG A 313 -12.25 -21.17 6.30
C ARG A 313 -12.91 -21.57 4.98
N GLU A 314 -14.20 -21.30 4.84
CA GLU A 314 -14.96 -21.59 3.63
C GLU A 314 -14.41 -20.84 2.42
N THR A 315 -14.11 -19.53 2.59
CA THR A 315 -13.56 -18.72 1.50
C THR A 315 -12.13 -19.14 1.16
N GLN A 316 -11.31 -19.44 2.16
CA GLN A 316 -9.95 -19.94 1.92
C GLN A 316 -9.96 -21.27 1.17
N GLU A 317 -10.77 -22.26 1.61
CA GLU A 317 -10.92 -23.54 0.91
C GLU A 317 -11.39 -23.33 -0.53
N PHE A 318 -12.39 -22.48 -0.74
CA PHE A 318 -12.91 -22.19 -2.07
C PHE A 318 -11.82 -21.63 -2.99
N LEU A 319 -11.09 -20.62 -2.53
CA LEU A 319 -10.03 -19.97 -3.31
C LEU A 319 -8.87 -20.94 -3.61
N ASN A 320 -8.47 -21.74 -2.64
CA ASN A 320 -7.42 -22.75 -2.80
C ASN A 320 -7.81 -23.83 -3.83
N LEU A 321 -9.07 -24.18 -3.90
CA LEU A 321 -9.56 -25.17 -4.87
C LEU A 321 -9.78 -24.56 -6.26
N ALA A 322 -10.36 -23.36 -6.33
CA ALA A 322 -10.84 -22.79 -7.59
C ALA A 322 -9.82 -21.85 -8.26
N LEU A 323 -8.94 -21.21 -7.49
CA LEU A 323 -8.15 -20.09 -7.96
C LEU A 323 -6.65 -20.28 -7.79
N ALA A 324 -6.14 -20.01 -6.61
CA ALA A 324 -4.73 -20.03 -6.27
C ALA A 324 -4.57 -20.33 -4.78
N THR A 325 -3.37 -20.73 -4.37
CA THR A 325 -3.06 -20.90 -2.95
C THR A 325 -3.18 -19.56 -2.23
N VAL A 326 -4.05 -19.48 -1.23
CA VAL A 326 -4.20 -18.32 -0.36
C VAL A 326 -3.68 -18.65 1.03
N VAL A 327 -2.58 -17.98 1.40
CA VAL A 327 -1.95 -18.10 2.71
C VAL A 327 -2.47 -16.98 3.60
N GLN A 328 -2.83 -17.31 4.83
CA GLN A 328 -3.20 -16.31 5.83
C GLN A 328 -1.97 -15.92 6.65
N GLY A 329 -1.75 -14.63 6.77
CA GLY A 329 -0.74 -14.04 7.61
C GLY A 329 -1.36 -13.32 8.80
N THR A 330 -2.07 -14.04 9.68
CA THR A 330 -2.40 -13.49 11.01
C THR A 330 -1.13 -13.21 11.82
N ASP A 331 -0.03 -13.86 11.45
CA ASP A 331 1.24 -13.79 12.16
C ASP A 331 2.24 -12.79 11.52
N ILE A 332 1.94 -12.21 10.36
CA ILE A 332 2.80 -11.18 9.74
C ILE A 332 2.71 -9.85 10.52
N ILE A 333 1.51 -9.49 10.97
CA ILE A 333 1.29 -8.25 11.74
C ILE A 333 1.87 -8.35 13.15
N PRO A 334 1.70 -9.45 13.93
CA PRO A 334 2.38 -9.60 15.21
C PRO A 334 3.90 -9.57 15.13
N VAL A 335 4.50 -10.06 14.04
CA VAL A 335 5.95 -9.97 13.83
C VAL A 335 6.39 -8.52 13.68
N VAL A 336 5.58 -7.67 13.06
CA VAL A 336 5.88 -6.23 12.93
C VAL A 336 5.48 -5.44 14.19
N THR A 337 4.42 -5.85 14.90
CA THR A 337 3.84 -5.09 16.03
C THR A 337 4.17 -5.65 17.42
N ASN A 338 4.48 -6.95 17.54
CA ASN A 338 4.65 -7.65 18.83
C ASN A 338 6.06 -8.21 19.05
N LEU A 339 7.10 -7.64 18.44
CA LEU A 339 8.46 -7.98 18.83
C LEU A 339 8.87 -7.12 20.05
N PRO A 340 8.69 -7.60 21.30
CA PRO A 340 9.07 -6.85 22.50
C PRO A 340 10.58 -6.58 22.56
N SER A 341 11.37 -7.33 21.78
CA SER A 341 12.82 -7.20 21.66
C SER A 341 13.27 -6.23 20.56
N LEU A 342 12.35 -5.64 19.76
CA LEU A 342 12.66 -4.76 18.63
C LEU A 342 12.23 -3.29 18.86
N GLY A 343 11.91 -2.91 20.10
CA GLY A 343 11.74 -1.51 20.47
C GLY A 343 10.58 -0.80 19.79
N LEU A 344 9.38 -1.37 19.81
CA LEU A 344 8.15 -0.66 19.50
C LEU A 344 7.78 0.22 20.70
N GLU A 345 8.06 1.50 20.62
CA GLU A 345 7.49 2.48 21.54
C GLU A 345 6.14 2.95 21.00
N LEU A 346 5.09 2.59 21.73
CA LEU A 346 3.80 3.27 21.59
C LEU A 346 3.95 4.63 22.30
N THR A 347 3.93 5.71 21.55
CA THR A 347 3.86 7.03 22.18
C THR A 347 2.50 7.14 22.87
N ASN A 348 2.48 6.91 24.17
CA ASN A 348 1.39 7.35 25.02
C ASN A 348 1.53 8.86 25.16
N ALA A 349 0.93 9.61 24.25
CA ALA A 349 0.62 11.00 24.52
C ALA A 349 -0.45 11.00 25.62
N ALA A 350 -0.04 11.45 26.82
CA ALA A 350 -0.89 11.68 27.98
C ALA A 350 -1.88 12.81 27.72
#